data_72c7ea19db6af64a58b8eddf6a9d41da
#
_entry.id   72c7ea19db6af64a58b8eddf6a9d41da
#
_cell.length_a   1.000
_cell.length_b   1.000
_cell.length_c   1.000
_cell.angle_alpha   90.00
_cell.angle_beta   90.00
_cell.angle_gamma   90.00
#
_symmetry.space_group_name_H-M   'P 1'
#
loop_
_entity.id
_entity.type
_entity.pdbx_description
1 polymer ?
#
loop_
_entity_poly.entity_id
_entity_poly.type
_entity_poly.pdbx_seq_one_letter_code
_entity_poly.pdbx_strand_id
1 'polypeptide(L)'
;MRSRILYISGDAEDVRNLSQILNPLPLILDHAESVECARSKLQTGDYDVIVTEAVLPDGKWLDVLHLVRESLREPQVIVTDQNADARFWAEALNLGACDFLTRPFDPPEVQRILYNACSRAGSRLSAV
;
A
#
# COMPACT_ATOMS: atom_id res chain seq x y z
N MET A 1 9.17 14.25 -9.97
CA MET A 1 8.58 14.19 -8.62
C MET A 1 8.69 12.78 -8.04
N ARG A 2 8.90 12.70 -6.74
CA ARG A 2 8.96 11.40 -6.07
C ARG A 2 7.56 10.91 -5.75
N SER A 3 7.32 9.63 -5.99
CA SER A 3 6.07 8.99 -5.58
C SER A 3 6.03 8.84 -4.05
N ARG A 4 4.85 9.00 -3.48
CA ARG A 4 4.64 8.84 -2.04
C ARG A 4 3.83 7.59 -1.76
N ILE A 5 4.34 6.77 -0.85
CA ILE A 5 3.73 5.50 -0.45
C ILE A 5 3.44 5.56 1.04
N LEU A 6 2.25 5.13 1.41
CA LEU A 6 1.89 4.94 2.82
C LEU A 6 1.81 3.44 3.10
N TYR A 7 2.63 2.96 4.05
CA TYR A 7 2.56 1.58 4.50
C TYR A 7 1.83 1.52 5.82
N ILE A 8 0.73 0.76 5.85
CA ILE A 8 -0.11 0.61 7.05
C ILE A 8 0.17 -0.75 7.66
N SER A 9 0.84 -0.76 8.80
CA SER A 9 1.28 -1.97 9.48
C SER A 9 1.48 -1.71 10.97
N GLY A 10 1.06 -2.65 11.79
CA GLY A 10 1.32 -2.60 13.23
C GLY A 10 2.68 -3.18 13.61
N ASP A 11 3.48 -3.66 12.66
CA ASP A 11 4.76 -4.31 12.91
C ASP A 11 5.92 -3.43 12.43
N ALA A 12 6.68 -2.89 13.40
CA ALA A 12 7.80 -2.01 13.09
C ALA A 12 8.93 -2.71 12.31
N GLU A 13 9.09 -4.01 12.49
CA GLU A 13 10.11 -4.77 11.77
C GLU A 13 9.76 -4.87 10.28
N ASP A 14 8.49 -5.14 9.97
CA ASP A 14 8.04 -5.17 8.58
C ASP A 14 8.20 -3.80 7.91
N VAL A 15 7.95 -2.73 8.66
CA VAL A 15 8.15 -1.37 8.15
C VAL A 15 9.62 -1.13 7.81
N ARG A 16 10.54 -1.53 8.68
CA ARG A 16 11.97 -1.40 8.41
C ARG A 16 12.40 -2.22 7.20
N ASN A 17 11.90 -3.43 7.09
CA ASN A 17 12.23 -4.31 5.96
C ASN A 17 11.78 -3.69 4.65
N LEU A 18 10.55 -3.20 4.59
CA LEU A 18 10.03 -2.57 3.37
C LEU A 18 10.80 -1.30 3.05
N SER A 19 11.12 -0.50 4.06
CA SER A 19 11.89 0.73 3.88
C SER A 19 13.26 0.44 3.25
N GLN A 20 13.94 -0.60 3.72
CA GLN A 20 15.24 -0.99 3.18
C GLN A 20 15.13 -1.46 1.72
N ILE A 21 14.10 -2.26 1.42
CA ILE A 21 13.87 -2.75 0.06
C ILE A 21 13.62 -1.60 -0.91
N LEU A 22 12.87 -0.59 -0.48
CA LEU A 22 12.47 0.52 -1.33
C LEU A 22 13.49 1.66 -1.37
N ASN A 23 14.50 1.62 -0.51
CA ASN A 23 15.50 2.69 -0.41
C ASN A 23 16.17 3.06 -1.75
N PRO A 24 16.49 2.11 -2.65
CA PRO A 24 17.09 2.47 -3.93
C PRO A 24 16.14 3.18 -4.90
N LEU A 25 14.84 3.16 -4.66
CA LEU A 25 13.86 3.73 -5.58
C LEU A 25 13.58 5.20 -5.26
N PRO A 26 13.21 6.02 -6.29
CA PRO A 26 12.90 7.43 -6.09
C PRO A 26 11.49 7.62 -5.53
N LEU A 27 11.29 7.23 -4.28
CA LEU A 27 9.99 7.35 -3.61
C LEU A 27 10.17 7.72 -2.15
N ILE A 28 9.08 8.17 -1.54
CA ILE A 28 9.02 8.52 -0.13
C ILE A 28 8.06 7.54 0.55
N LEU A 29 8.52 6.88 1.60
CA LEU A 29 7.71 5.93 2.37
C LEU A 29 7.33 6.55 3.70
N ASP A 30 6.03 6.69 3.93
CA ASP A 30 5.47 7.05 5.23
C ASP A 30 4.85 5.81 5.87
N HIS A 31 4.64 5.85 7.16
CA HIS A 31 4.11 4.73 7.92
C HIS A 31 2.91 5.15 8.77
N ALA A 32 1.89 4.29 8.82
CA ALA A 32 0.78 4.38 9.75
C ALA A 32 0.63 3.03 10.45
N GLU A 33 0.48 3.04 11.77
CA GLU A 33 0.45 1.78 12.54
C GLU A 33 -0.95 1.18 12.68
N SER A 34 -1.98 1.91 12.23
CA SER A 34 -3.38 1.51 12.43
C SER A 34 -4.26 2.13 11.37
N VAL A 35 -5.51 1.68 11.29
CA VAL A 35 -6.52 2.30 10.41
C VAL A 35 -6.75 3.75 10.80
N GLU A 36 -6.85 4.05 12.08
CA GLU A 36 -7.08 5.42 12.55
C GLU A 36 -5.91 6.34 12.21
N CYS A 37 -4.69 5.87 12.36
CA CYS A 37 -3.51 6.64 11.96
C CYS A 37 -3.51 6.88 10.45
N ALA A 38 -3.88 5.86 9.67
CA ALA A 38 -3.99 5.99 8.22
C ALA A 38 -5.04 7.03 7.83
N ARG A 39 -6.16 7.07 8.52
CA ARG A 39 -7.20 8.07 8.29
C ARG A 39 -6.64 9.49 8.41
N SER A 40 -5.90 9.76 9.47
CA SER A 40 -5.29 11.07 9.69
C SER A 40 -4.30 11.42 8.58
N LYS A 41 -3.46 10.47 8.20
CA LYS A 41 -2.45 10.73 7.17
C LYS A 41 -3.06 10.95 5.80
N LEU A 42 -4.12 10.23 5.47
CA LEU A 42 -4.83 10.40 4.19
C LEU A 42 -5.53 11.75 4.10
N GLN A 43 -5.93 12.35 5.22
CA GLN A 43 -6.54 13.66 5.23
C GLN A 43 -5.55 14.78 4.91
N THR A 44 -4.29 14.61 5.28
CA THR A 44 -3.29 15.68 5.20
C THR A 44 -2.24 15.46 4.13
N GLY A 45 -2.13 14.25 3.57
CA GLY A 45 -1.11 13.91 2.59
C GLY A 45 -1.69 13.33 1.31
N ASP A 46 -0.96 13.54 0.22
CA ASP A 46 -1.30 12.92 -1.06
C ASP A 46 -0.40 11.71 -1.27
N TYR A 47 -1.00 10.54 -1.35
CA TYR A 47 -0.28 9.29 -1.58
C TYR A 47 -0.64 8.72 -2.94
N ASP A 48 0.36 8.19 -3.62
CA ASP A 48 0.18 7.53 -4.90
C ASP A 48 -0.20 6.05 -4.72
N VAL A 49 0.36 5.42 -3.68
CA VAL A 49 0.18 4.01 -3.40
C VAL A 49 0.01 3.80 -1.89
N ILE A 50 -0.93 2.95 -1.55
CA ILE A 50 -1.13 2.48 -0.17
C ILE A 50 -0.76 1.01 -0.14
N VAL A 51 0.15 0.63 0.76
CA VAL A 51 0.42 -0.78 1.07
C VAL A 51 -0.18 -1.04 2.44
N THR A 52 -1.10 -1.99 2.55
CA THR A 52 -1.75 -2.27 3.82
C THR A 52 -1.69 -3.75 4.17
N GLU A 53 -1.45 -4.05 5.43
CA GLU A 53 -1.62 -5.40 5.91
C GLU A 53 -3.09 -5.80 5.89
N ALA A 54 -3.35 -7.09 5.68
CA ALA A 54 -4.71 -7.62 5.65
C ALA A 54 -5.43 -7.43 6.97
N VAL A 55 -4.71 -7.62 8.08
CA VAL A 55 -5.24 -7.47 9.44
C VAL A 55 -4.44 -6.40 10.17
N LEU A 56 -5.14 -5.47 10.79
CA LEU A 56 -4.56 -4.35 11.53
C LEU A 56 -5.06 -4.37 12.97
N PRO A 57 -4.39 -3.66 13.90
CA PRO A 57 -4.81 -3.68 15.31
C PRO A 57 -6.26 -3.23 15.53
N ASP A 58 -6.76 -2.33 14.70
CA ASP A 58 -8.10 -1.73 14.86
C ASP A 58 -8.99 -1.94 13.62
N GLY A 59 -8.66 -2.91 12.77
CA GLY A 59 -9.48 -3.18 11.60
C GLY A 59 -8.77 -4.07 10.59
N LYS A 60 -9.12 -3.90 9.33
CA LYS A 60 -8.56 -4.71 8.25
C LYS A 60 -8.46 -3.88 6.97
N TRP A 61 -7.86 -4.49 5.96
CA TRP A 61 -7.58 -3.80 4.69
C TRP A 61 -8.83 -3.25 4.01
N LEU A 62 -10.00 -3.87 4.20
CA LEU A 62 -11.26 -3.35 3.65
C LEU A 62 -11.62 -1.98 4.23
N ASP A 63 -11.30 -1.75 5.50
CA ASP A 63 -11.52 -0.44 6.12
C ASP A 63 -10.61 0.60 5.48
N VAL A 64 -9.38 0.22 5.18
CA VAL A 64 -8.44 1.10 4.47
C VAL A 64 -8.95 1.39 3.06
N LEU A 65 -9.46 0.37 2.36
CA LEU A 65 -9.99 0.55 1.01
C LEU A 65 -11.16 1.55 1.01
N HIS A 66 -12.02 1.49 2.02
CA HIS A 66 -13.12 2.47 2.15
C HIS A 66 -12.59 3.89 2.33
N LEU A 67 -11.55 4.06 3.16
CA LEU A 67 -10.93 5.38 3.36
C LEU A 67 -10.35 5.92 2.05
N VAL A 68 -9.71 5.06 1.29
CA VAL A 68 -9.09 5.44 0.01
C VAL A 68 -10.16 5.89 -0.98
N ARG A 69 -11.28 5.18 -1.03
CA ARG A 69 -12.38 5.52 -1.96
C ARG A 69 -13.05 6.85 -1.62
N GLU A 70 -12.95 7.28 -0.38
CA GLU A 70 -13.49 8.57 0.03
C GLU A 70 -12.55 9.73 -0.26
N SER A 71 -11.29 9.45 -0.61
CA SER A 71 -10.31 10.50 -0.88
C SER A 71 -10.50 11.05 -2.29
N LEU A 72 -10.17 12.33 -2.47
CA LEU A 72 -10.27 12.99 -3.78
C LEU A 72 -9.34 12.36 -4.81
N ARG A 73 -8.21 11.85 -4.35
CA ARG A 73 -7.22 11.21 -5.18
C ARG A 73 -7.17 9.74 -4.77
N GLU A 74 -7.63 8.86 -5.63
CA GLU A 74 -7.64 7.43 -5.32
C GLU A 74 -6.26 6.80 -5.53
N PRO A 75 -5.48 6.58 -4.45
CA PRO A 75 -4.22 5.87 -4.59
C PRO A 75 -4.44 4.40 -4.94
N GLN A 76 -3.43 3.77 -5.50
CA GLN A 76 -3.43 2.33 -5.73
C GLN A 76 -3.31 1.63 -4.38
N VAL A 77 -4.06 0.55 -4.18
CA VAL A 77 -4.04 -0.21 -2.93
C VAL A 77 -3.41 -1.57 -3.16
N ILE A 78 -2.37 -1.87 -2.42
CA ILE A 78 -1.68 -3.17 -2.43
C ILE A 78 -1.87 -3.79 -1.05
N VAL A 79 -2.31 -5.04 -1.01
CA VAL A 79 -2.53 -5.77 0.24
C VAL A 79 -1.35 -6.71 0.49
N THR A 80 -0.92 -6.84 1.74
CA THR A 80 0.11 -7.81 2.11
C THR A 80 -0.35 -8.67 3.29
N ASP A 81 0.02 -9.95 3.26
CA ASP A 81 -0.34 -10.89 4.31
C ASP A 81 0.72 -12.01 4.38
N GLN A 82 0.91 -12.54 5.60
CA GLN A 82 1.82 -13.66 5.84
C GLN A 82 1.26 -14.98 5.31
N ASN A 83 -0.05 -15.14 5.35
CA ASN A 83 -0.73 -16.39 5.03
C ASN A 83 -1.52 -16.30 3.74
N ALA A 84 -1.02 -15.54 2.79
CA ALA A 84 -1.71 -15.34 1.52
C ALA A 84 -1.80 -16.64 0.74
N ASP A 85 -3.03 -17.10 0.51
CA ASP A 85 -3.28 -18.16 -0.45
C ASP A 85 -3.90 -17.57 -1.72
N ALA A 86 -3.99 -18.39 -2.76
CA ALA A 86 -4.52 -17.93 -4.04
C ALA A 86 -5.96 -17.42 -3.93
N ARG A 87 -6.73 -18.00 -3.02
CA ARG A 87 -8.13 -17.62 -2.81
C ARG A 87 -8.23 -16.21 -2.24
N PHE A 88 -7.44 -15.92 -1.20
CA PHE A 88 -7.41 -14.58 -0.62
C PHE A 88 -6.94 -13.54 -1.64
N TRP A 89 -5.91 -13.88 -2.40
CA TRP A 89 -5.38 -13.01 -3.44
C TRP A 89 -6.46 -12.65 -4.46
N ALA A 90 -7.17 -13.68 -4.99
CA ALA A 90 -8.23 -13.45 -5.96
C ALA A 90 -9.35 -12.59 -5.39
N GLU A 91 -9.73 -12.82 -4.13
CA GLU A 91 -10.75 -12.03 -3.46
C GLU A 91 -10.33 -10.56 -3.32
N ALA A 92 -9.09 -10.32 -2.90
CA ALA A 92 -8.57 -8.96 -2.73
C ALA A 92 -8.58 -8.20 -4.06
N LEU A 93 -8.14 -8.83 -5.14
CA LEU A 93 -8.15 -8.20 -6.46
C LEU A 93 -9.58 -7.91 -6.93
N ASN A 94 -10.52 -8.81 -6.69
CA ASN A 94 -11.91 -8.60 -7.04
C ASN A 94 -12.54 -7.43 -6.29
N LEU A 95 -12.11 -7.18 -5.06
CA LEU A 95 -12.67 -6.12 -4.22
C LEU A 95 -12.03 -4.75 -4.47
N GLY A 96 -10.97 -4.70 -5.26
CA GLY A 96 -10.39 -3.42 -5.67
C GLY A 96 -8.91 -3.21 -5.36
N ALA A 97 -8.24 -4.19 -4.75
CA ALA A 97 -6.79 -4.11 -4.60
C ALA A 97 -6.13 -4.21 -5.97
N CYS A 98 -5.09 -3.42 -6.21
CA CYS A 98 -4.41 -3.46 -7.50
C CYS A 98 -3.37 -4.58 -7.57
N ASP A 99 -2.86 -5.02 -6.43
CA ASP A 99 -1.89 -6.10 -6.38
C ASP A 99 -1.78 -6.65 -4.96
N PHE A 100 -0.96 -7.66 -4.77
CA PHE A 100 -0.79 -8.36 -3.51
C PHE A 100 0.70 -8.68 -3.29
N LEU A 101 1.17 -8.49 -2.06
CA LEU A 101 2.53 -8.84 -1.65
C LEU A 101 2.49 -9.91 -0.58
N THR A 102 3.24 -10.99 -0.77
CA THR A 102 3.40 -12.01 0.26
C THR A 102 4.56 -11.67 1.18
N ARG A 103 4.49 -12.09 2.43
CA ARG A 103 5.60 -11.99 3.37
C ARG A 103 6.17 -13.38 3.65
N PRO A 104 7.48 -13.54 3.81
CA PRO A 104 8.49 -12.47 3.84
C PRO A 104 8.65 -11.79 2.48
N PHE A 105 8.98 -10.50 2.50
CA PHE A 105 9.12 -9.71 1.29
C PHE A 105 10.30 -10.21 0.44
N ASP A 106 10.05 -10.37 -0.86
CA ASP A 106 11.09 -10.66 -1.85
C ASP A 106 11.48 -9.33 -2.52
N PRO A 107 12.71 -8.84 -2.30
CA PRO A 107 13.08 -7.49 -2.76
C PRO A 107 12.83 -7.23 -4.25
N PRO A 108 13.25 -8.09 -5.20
CA PRO A 108 12.97 -7.81 -6.62
C PRO A 108 11.48 -7.75 -6.94
N GLU A 109 10.68 -8.63 -6.34
CA GLU A 109 9.23 -8.64 -6.55
C GLU A 109 8.58 -7.38 -6.00
N VAL A 110 8.94 -6.99 -4.78
CA VAL A 110 8.41 -5.79 -4.15
C VAL A 110 8.74 -4.56 -4.99
N GLN A 111 9.99 -4.42 -5.41
CA GLN A 111 10.42 -3.28 -6.23
C GLN A 111 9.64 -3.21 -7.53
N ARG A 112 9.45 -4.35 -8.20
CA ARG A 112 8.70 -4.42 -9.46
C ARG A 112 7.24 -4.01 -9.26
N ILE A 113 6.58 -4.55 -8.24
CA ILE A 113 5.17 -4.30 -7.97
C ILE A 113 4.96 -2.83 -7.58
N LEU A 114 5.80 -2.29 -6.71
CA LEU A 114 5.67 -0.90 -6.28
C LEU A 114 5.99 0.07 -7.41
N TYR A 115 7.00 -0.23 -8.22
CA TYR A 115 7.31 0.59 -9.39
C TYR A 115 6.11 0.63 -10.35
N ASN A 116 5.51 -0.52 -10.63
CA ASN A 116 4.35 -0.59 -11.53
C ASN A 116 3.15 0.17 -10.96
N ALA A 117 2.90 0.06 -9.66
CA ALA A 117 1.80 0.78 -9.01
C ALA A 117 2.01 2.30 -9.08
N CYS A 118 3.23 2.76 -8.83
CA CYS A 118 3.56 4.18 -8.93
C CYS A 118 3.41 4.68 -10.37
N SER A 119 3.81 3.89 -11.35
CA SER A 119 3.67 4.23 -12.75
C SER A 119 2.19 4.36 -13.16
N ARG A 120 1.35 3.46 -12.68
CA ARG A 120 -0.09 3.54 -12.94
C ARG A 120 -0.71 4.79 -12.33
N ALA A 121 -0.31 5.14 -11.12
CA ALA A 121 -0.79 6.35 -10.46
C ALA A 121 -0.35 7.60 -11.24
N GLY A 122 0.91 7.63 -11.69
CA GLY A 122 1.42 8.71 -12.53
C GLY A 122 0.69 8.83 -13.85
N SER A 123 0.39 7.70 -14.50
CA SER A 123 -0.34 7.67 -15.76
C SER A 123 -1.75 8.23 -15.61
N ARG A 124 -2.43 7.90 -14.51
CA ARG A 124 -3.76 8.46 -14.24
C ARG A 124 -3.71 9.98 -14.07
N LEU A 125 -2.69 10.50 -13.41
CA LEU A 125 -2.50 11.93 -13.25
C LEU A 125 -2.20 12.60 -14.60
N SER A 126 -1.45 11.94 -15.46
CA SER A 126 -1.09 12.45 -16.78
C SER A 126 -2.27 12.46 -17.74
N ALA A 127 -3.26 11.60 -17.53
CA ALA A 127 -4.42 11.49 -18.39
C ALA A 127 -5.47 12.59 -18.16
N VAL A 128 -5.29 13.36 -17.11
CA VAL A 128 -6.17 14.51 -16.80
C VAL A 128 -5.68 15.80 -17.51
#